data_653ef1806620596e5171a8d0f5476edf
#
_entry.id   653ef1806620596e5171a8d0f5476edf
#
_cell.length_a   1.000
_cell.length_b   1.000
_cell.length_c   1.000
_cell.angle_alpha   90.00
_cell.angle_beta   90.00
_cell.angle_gamma   90.00
#
_symmetry.space_group_name_H-M   'P 1'
#
loop_
_entity.id
_entity.type
_entity.pdbx_description
1 polymer ?
#
loop_
_entity_poly.entity_id
_entity_poly.type
_entity_poly.pdbx_seq_one_letter_code
_entity_poly.pdbx_strand_id
1 'polypeptide(L)'
;MGNILRKLYQIYTWLVFVPILGISTAFFGIGTVILLFFLKPRIVSTLCGKSWARVNSFFAPMLVEVVGRQNVDPRQSYVIVSNHQSQFDIFVLYGWLDIDFKWVMKQELRKVPALGIACERLGHIYVDRSNREAALASINAAKQRIVDGTSVLFFPEGTRSRENRLRPFKKGAFRMALDLQLPILPITIQGTSD
;
A
#
# COMPACT_ATOMS: atom_id res chain seq x y z
N MET A 1 5.93 -4.61 -27.64
CA MET A 1 7.35 -4.69 -27.22
C MET A 1 7.97 -5.95 -27.84
N GLY A 2 9.10 -5.84 -28.58
CA GLY A 2 9.70 -6.98 -29.28
C GLY A 2 10.20 -8.05 -28.28
N ASN A 3 10.23 -9.32 -28.71
CA ASN A 3 10.64 -10.45 -27.86
C ASN A 3 12.02 -10.25 -27.17
N ILE A 4 12.93 -9.52 -27.81
CA ILE A 4 14.26 -9.22 -27.26
C ILE A 4 14.17 -8.25 -26.10
N LEU A 5 13.46 -7.14 -26.23
CA LEU A 5 13.25 -6.15 -25.15
C LEU A 5 12.59 -6.78 -23.92
N ARG A 6 11.62 -7.66 -24.13
CA ARG A 6 10.95 -8.39 -23.03
C ARG A 6 11.93 -9.31 -22.30
N LYS A 7 12.81 -10.01 -23.01
CA LYS A 7 13.84 -10.86 -22.40
C LYS A 7 14.87 -10.03 -21.61
N LEU A 8 15.34 -8.93 -22.18
CA LEU A 8 16.26 -8.01 -21.51
C LEU A 8 15.63 -7.42 -20.24
N TYR A 9 14.36 -7.02 -20.30
CA TYR A 9 13.64 -6.55 -19.13
C TYR A 9 13.46 -7.63 -18.06
N GLN A 10 13.21 -8.88 -18.44
CA GLN A 10 13.16 -9.99 -17.49
C GLN A 10 14.53 -10.22 -16.81
N ILE A 11 15.63 -10.17 -17.57
CA ILE A 11 16.99 -10.29 -17.00
C ILE A 11 17.23 -9.15 -16.00
N TYR A 12 16.95 -7.91 -16.39
CA TYR A 12 17.03 -6.75 -15.49
C TYR A 12 16.19 -6.95 -14.22
N THR A 13 14.95 -7.39 -14.36
CA THR A 13 14.05 -7.61 -13.21
C THR A 13 14.65 -8.59 -12.22
N TRP A 14 15.19 -9.72 -12.68
CA TRP A 14 15.71 -10.74 -11.77
C TRP A 14 17.10 -10.42 -11.24
N LEU A 15 17.98 -9.83 -12.03
CA LEU A 15 19.36 -9.55 -11.61
C LEU A 15 19.55 -8.21 -10.91
N VAL A 16 18.67 -7.24 -11.14
CA VAL A 16 18.80 -5.89 -10.60
C VAL A 16 17.62 -5.55 -9.68
N PHE A 17 16.40 -5.53 -10.22
CA PHE A 17 15.25 -5.04 -9.47
C PHE A 17 14.89 -5.91 -8.26
N VAL A 18 14.84 -7.23 -8.40
CA VAL A 18 14.47 -8.14 -7.30
C VAL A 18 15.49 -8.12 -6.15
N PRO A 19 16.82 -8.15 -6.38
CA PRO A 19 17.81 -7.94 -5.32
C PRO A 19 17.70 -6.60 -4.63
N ILE A 20 17.52 -5.50 -5.39
CA ILE A 20 17.32 -4.16 -4.82
C ILE A 20 16.06 -4.09 -3.98
N LEU A 21 14.96 -4.67 -4.45
CA LEU A 21 13.72 -4.76 -3.67
C LEU A 21 13.93 -5.50 -2.35
N GLY A 22 14.67 -6.61 -2.36
CA GLY A 22 15.00 -7.37 -1.16
C GLY A 22 15.85 -6.55 -0.17
N ILE A 23 16.95 -5.96 -0.66
CA ILE A 23 17.86 -5.15 0.15
C ILE A 23 17.16 -3.91 0.71
N SER A 24 16.45 -3.16 -0.13
CA SER A 24 15.71 -1.98 0.30
C SER A 24 14.61 -2.31 1.31
N THR A 25 13.91 -3.44 1.13
CA THR A 25 12.89 -3.90 2.08
C THR A 25 13.50 -4.23 3.44
N ALA A 26 14.66 -4.91 3.46
CA ALA A 26 15.37 -5.17 4.71
C ALA A 26 15.86 -3.88 5.37
N PHE A 27 16.50 -3.00 4.62
CA PHE A 27 17.04 -1.73 5.11
C PHE A 27 15.95 -0.82 5.70
N PHE A 28 14.91 -0.53 4.93
CA PHE A 28 13.81 0.34 5.41
C PHE A 28 12.94 -0.35 6.46
N GLY A 29 12.78 -1.67 6.39
CA GLY A 29 12.06 -2.45 7.40
C GLY A 29 12.76 -2.42 8.75
N ILE A 30 14.07 -2.67 8.80
CA ILE A 30 14.88 -2.57 10.02
C ILE A 30 14.89 -1.13 10.52
N GLY A 31 15.12 -0.15 9.63
CA GLY A 31 15.07 1.27 9.96
C GLY A 31 13.73 1.69 10.57
N THR A 32 12.61 1.17 10.04
CA THR A 32 11.27 1.38 10.62
C THR A 32 11.20 0.90 12.06
N VAL A 33 11.66 -0.33 12.32
CA VAL A 33 11.61 -0.91 13.68
C VAL A 33 12.45 -0.09 14.66
N ILE A 34 13.65 0.34 14.25
CA ILE A 34 14.55 1.16 15.08
C ILE A 34 13.95 2.55 15.34
N LEU A 35 13.50 3.24 14.29
CA LEU A 35 13.00 4.61 14.41
C LEU A 35 11.70 4.70 15.22
N LEU A 36 10.88 3.64 15.26
CA LEU A 36 9.66 3.59 16.08
C LEU A 36 9.93 3.59 17.59
N PHE A 37 11.16 3.39 18.05
CA PHE A 37 11.53 3.63 19.45
C PHE A 37 11.64 5.12 19.80
N PHE A 38 11.85 5.98 18.80
CA PHE A 38 12.14 7.40 18.99
C PHE A 38 11.11 8.33 18.37
N LEU A 39 10.40 7.88 17.33
CA LEU A 39 9.54 8.71 16.50
C LEU A 39 8.12 8.14 16.40
N LYS A 40 7.15 9.03 16.16
CA LYS A 40 5.75 8.65 15.94
C LYS A 40 5.58 7.84 14.64
N PRO A 41 4.66 6.85 14.61
CA PRO A 41 4.45 6.00 13.43
C PRO A 41 4.23 6.77 12.11
N ARG A 42 3.52 7.90 12.13
CA ARG A 42 3.28 8.76 10.96
C ARG A 42 4.60 9.29 10.37
N ILE A 43 5.53 9.74 11.22
CA ILE A 43 6.84 10.23 10.78
C ILE A 43 7.67 9.09 10.19
N VAL A 44 7.69 7.95 10.87
CA VAL A 44 8.45 6.79 10.41
C VAL A 44 7.87 6.22 9.11
N SER A 45 6.55 6.18 8.97
CA SER A 45 5.88 5.79 7.71
C SER A 45 6.33 6.68 6.55
N THR A 46 6.43 8.00 6.78
CA THR A 46 6.93 8.95 5.76
C THR A 46 8.40 8.74 5.47
N LEU A 47 9.25 8.64 6.48
CA LEU A 47 10.70 8.51 6.31
C LEU A 47 11.10 7.16 5.69
N CYS A 48 10.53 6.07 6.16
CA CYS A 48 10.91 4.73 5.70
C CYS A 48 9.99 4.22 4.58
N GLY A 49 8.68 4.23 4.80
CA GLY A 49 7.73 3.63 3.85
C GLY A 49 7.68 4.38 2.53
N LYS A 50 7.54 5.71 2.57
CA LYS A 50 7.54 6.54 1.37
C LYS A 50 8.88 6.49 0.64
N SER A 51 10.02 6.55 1.36
CA SER A 51 11.34 6.44 0.75
C SER A 51 11.57 5.07 0.13
N TRP A 52 11.16 3.99 0.80
CA TRP A 52 11.18 2.63 0.24
C TRP A 52 10.40 2.54 -1.08
N ALA A 53 9.19 3.08 -1.11
CA ALA A 53 8.37 3.09 -2.30
C ALA A 53 9.02 3.85 -3.45
N ARG A 54 9.58 5.04 -3.18
CA ARG A 54 10.24 5.88 -4.20
C ARG A 54 11.53 5.26 -4.73
N VAL A 55 12.36 4.67 -3.86
CA VAL A 55 13.57 3.94 -4.29
C VAL A 55 13.20 2.79 -5.23
N ASN A 56 12.21 1.98 -4.86
CA ASN A 56 11.80 0.86 -5.70
C ASN A 56 11.13 1.32 -7.00
N SER A 57 10.39 2.43 -6.99
CA SER A 57 9.84 3.04 -8.20
C SER A 57 10.92 3.53 -9.17
N PHE A 58 12.00 4.11 -8.65
CA PHE A 58 13.13 4.54 -9.47
C PHE A 58 13.77 3.34 -10.20
N PHE A 59 13.99 2.24 -9.50
CA PHE A 59 14.53 1.02 -10.11
C PHE A 59 13.50 0.22 -10.93
N ALA A 60 12.21 0.50 -10.80
CA ALA A 60 11.16 -0.04 -11.69
C ALA A 60 10.85 0.88 -12.87
N PRO A 61 11.74 1.79 -13.28
CA PRO A 61 11.66 3.02 -14.07
C PRO A 61 10.24 3.59 -14.24
N MET A 62 9.57 3.86 -13.13
CA MET A 62 8.22 4.44 -13.13
C MET A 62 8.27 5.97 -13.03
N LEU A 63 7.58 6.64 -13.94
CA LEU A 63 7.28 8.07 -13.88
C LEU A 63 5.86 8.23 -13.34
N VAL A 64 5.70 8.83 -12.16
CA VAL A 64 4.41 8.96 -11.51
C VAL A 64 3.95 10.40 -11.53
N GLU A 65 2.79 10.64 -12.13
CA GLU A 65 2.06 11.90 -12.09
C GLU A 65 0.85 11.76 -11.17
N VAL A 66 0.58 12.78 -10.35
CA VAL A 66 -0.57 12.82 -9.45
C VAL A 66 -1.50 13.96 -9.84
N VAL A 67 -2.70 13.63 -10.31
CA VAL A 67 -3.74 14.59 -10.67
C VAL A 67 -4.78 14.68 -9.55
N GLY A 68 -5.30 15.87 -9.28
CA GLY A 68 -6.38 16.08 -8.30
C GLY A 68 -5.91 16.17 -6.84
N ARG A 69 -4.61 16.35 -6.58
CA ARG A 69 -4.06 16.49 -5.22
C ARG A 69 -4.72 17.61 -4.42
N GLN A 70 -5.12 18.70 -5.06
CA GLN A 70 -5.79 19.84 -4.46
C GLN A 70 -7.17 19.50 -3.84
N ASN A 71 -7.76 18.36 -4.21
CA ASN A 71 -9.06 17.91 -3.70
C ASN A 71 -8.93 17.12 -2.38
N VAL A 72 -7.72 16.94 -1.84
CA VAL A 72 -7.45 16.12 -0.66
C VAL A 72 -6.90 16.99 0.47
N ASP A 73 -7.59 17.03 1.62
CA ASP A 73 -7.05 17.62 2.84
C ASP A 73 -6.18 16.57 3.58
N PRO A 74 -4.86 16.78 3.73
CA PRO A 74 -3.97 15.82 4.40
C PRO A 74 -4.21 15.70 5.91
N ARG A 75 -5.05 16.55 6.50
CA ARG A 75 -5.45 16.50 7.92
C ARG A 75 -6.73 15.71 8.14
N GLN A 76 -7.50 15.48 7.08
CA GLN A 76 -8.73 14.69 7.12
C GLN A 76 -8.39 13.20 7.05
N SER A 77 -9.08 12.39 7.87
CA SER A 77 -9.06 10.92 7.72
C SER A 77 -10.04 10.48 6.64
N TYR A 78 -9.63 9.50 5.83
CA TYR A 78 -10.42 8.96 4.73
C TYR A 78 -10.45 7.44 4.77
N VAL A 79 -11.52 6.87 4.22
CA VAL A 79 -11.47 5.50 3.70
C VAL A 79 -11.11 5.58 2.23
N ILE A 80 -9.86 5.27 1.93
CA ILE A 80 -9.32 5.32 0.57
C ILE A 80 -9.66 4.03 -0.15
N VAL A 81 -10.18 4.14 -1.37
CA VAL A 81 -10.48 3.01 -2.25
C VAL A 81 -9.76 3.19 -3.59
N SER A 82 -9.03 2.17 -4.02
CA SER A 82 -8.30 2.22 -5.29
C SER A 82 -8.49 0.91 -6.06
N ASN A 83 -8.43 0.97 -7.39
CA ASN A 83 -8.29 -0.21 -8.23
C ASN A 83 -6.93 -0.88 -7.98
N HIS A 84 -6.83 -2.17 -8.28
CA HIS A 84 -5.60 -2.95 -8.06
C HIS A 84 -5.26 -3.78 -9.29
N GLN A 85 -4.21 -3.38 -10.01
CA GLN A 85 -3.79 -4.01 -11.26
C GLN A 85 -2.42 -4.70 -11.12
N SER A 86 -1.52 -4.13 -10.30
CA SER A 86 -0.14 -4.55 -10.21
C SER A 86 0.40 -4.53 -8.78
N GLN A 87 1.55 -5.16 -8.55
CA GLN A 87 2.32 -4.93 -7.31
C GLN A 87 2.89 -3.50 -7.25
N PHE A 88 3.10 -2.89 -8.40
CA PHE A 88 3.60 -1.52 -8.50
C PHE A 88 2.62 -0.47 -7.96
N ASP A 89 1.31 -0.79 -7.86
CA ASP A 89 0.31 0.08 -7.22
C ASP A 89 0.72 0.46 -5.78
N ILE A 90 1.39 -0.47 -5.07
CA ILE A 90 1.87 -0.24 -3.70
C ILE A 90 2.90 0.90 -3.68
N PHE A 91 3.85 0.88 -4.64
CA PHE A 91 4.87 1.93 -4.72
C PHE A 91 4.25 3.27 -5.09
N VAL A 92 3.34 3.30 -6.07
CA VAL A 92 2.65 4.51 -6.51
C VAL A 92 1.89 5.15 -5.36
N LEU A 93 1.04 4.40 -4.67
CA LEU A 93 0.24 4.93 -3.57
C LEU A 93 1.11 5.35 -2.39
N TYR A 94 2.06 4.53 -1.96
CA TYR A 94 2.86 4.83 -0.78
C TYR A 94 3.86 5.98 -1.04
N GLY A 95 4.38 6.06 -2.26
CA GLY A 95 5.38 7.07 -2.65
C GLY A 95 4.80 8.46 -2.90
N TRP A 96 3.55 8.57 -3.38
CA TRP A 96 3.05 9.84 -3.95
C TRP A 96 1.70 10.32 -3.42
N LEU A 97 0.97 9.54 -2.60
CA LEU A 97 -0.34 9.96 -2.12
C LEU A 97 -0.28 11.11 -1.10
N ASP A 98 0.82 11.24 -0.36
CA ASP A 98 1.11 12.34 0.58
C ASP A 98 0.13 12.53 1.75
N ILE A 99 -0.63 11.49 2.11
CA ILE A 99 -1.44 11.41 3.32
C ILE A 99 -1.03 10.20 4.14
N ASP A 100 -1.23 10.25 5.46
CA ASP A 100 -0.97 9.08 6.32
C ASP A 100 -2.10 8.08 6.18
N PHE A 101 -1.77 6.82 5.91
CA PHE A 101 -2.76 5.77 5.82
C PHE A 101 -2.23 4.41 6.26
N LYS A 102 -3.15 3.55 6.66
CA LYS A 102 -2.87 2.15 6.99
C LYS A 102 -3.33 1.25 5.85
N TRP A 103 -2.45 0.34 5.45
CA TRP A 103 -2.78 -0.68 4.46
C TRP A 103 -3.70 -1.75 5.04
N VAL A 104 -4.68 -2.20 4.26
CA VAL A 104 -5.37 -3.47 4.48
C VAL A 104 -4.68 -4.52 3.60
N MET A 105 -3.89 -5.36 4.23
CA MET A 105 -2.98 -6.28 3.55
C MET A 105 -3.23 -7.74 3.92
N LYS A 106 -2.70 -8.64 3.09
CA LYS A 106 -2.84 -10.09 3.26
C LYS A 106 -2.05 -10.58 4.47
N GLN A 107 -2.66 -11.44 5.30
CA GLN A 107 -2.07 -11.93 6.55
C GLN A 107 -0.71 -12.63 6.35
N GLU A 108 -0.51 -13.31 5.21
CA GLU A 108 0.74 -14.02 4.92
C GLU A 108 1.96 -13.10 4.80
N LEU A 109 1.75 -11.81 4.48
CA LEU A 109 2.82 -10.81 4.44
C LEU A 109 3.44 -10.56 5.83
N ARG A 110 2.77 -10.93 6.91
CA ARG A 110 3.30 -10.89 8.29
C ARG A 110 4.55 -11.77 8.45
N LYS A 111 4.66 -12.83 7.64
CA LYS A 111 5.78 -13.80 7.70
C LYS A 111 7.01 -13.34 6.90
N VAL A 112 6.91 -12.26 6.12
CA VAL A 112 8.03 -11.73 5.34
C VAL A 112 9.02 -11.04 6.28
N PRO A 113 10.29 -11.48 6.32
CA PRO A 113 11.31 -10.88 7.17
C PRO A 113 11.41 -9.36 6.97
N ALA A 114 11.66 -8.62 8.04
CA ALA A 114 11.72 -7.16 8.11
C ALA A 114 10.39 -6.47 7.75
N LEU A 115 9.76 -6.81 6.62
CA LEU A 115 8.48 -6.21 6.18
C LEU A 115 7.36 -6.48 7.19
N GLY A 116 7.19 -7.74 7.62
CA GLY A 116 6.08 -8.13 8.50
C GLY A 116 6.09 -7.37 9.80
N ILE A 117 7.21 -7.37 10.51
CA ILE A 117 7.33 -6.66 11.79
C ILE A 117 7.23 -5.14 11.63
N ALA A 118 7.80 -4.56 10.57
CA ALA A 118 7.71 -3.14 10.28
C ALA A 118 6.25 -2.71 10.05
N CYS A 119 5.52 -3.43 9.19
CA CYS A 119 4.12 -3.16 8.90
C CYS A 119 3.22 -3.33 10.12
N GLU A 120 3.48 -4.33 10.97
CA GLU A 120 2.75 -4.54 12.20
C GLU A 120 2.94 -3.38 13.18
N ARG A 121 4.18 -2.95 13.40
CA ARG A 121 4.50 -1.85 14.29
C ARG A 121 4.04 -0.48 13.76
N LEU A 122 3.95 -0.30 12.46
CA LEU A 122 3.32 0.88 11.84
C LEU A 122 1.80 0.87 11.97
N GLY A 123 1.20 -0.23 12.43
CA GLY A 123 -0.25 -0.34 12.62
C GLY A 123 -1.03 -0.67 11.35
N HIS A 124 -0.39 -1.23 10.31
CA HIS A 124 -1.09 -1.76 9.16
C HIS A 124 -2.01 -2.92 9.54
N ILE A 125 -3.04 -3.17 8.74
CA ILE A 125 -4.14 -4.08 9.07
C ILE A 125 -3.95 -5.37 8.28
N TYR A 126 -3.62 -6.44 8.97
CA TYR A 126 -3.54 -7.77 8.39
C TYR A 126 -4.91 -8.44 8.39
N VAL A 127 -5.31 -8.97 7.24
CA VAL A 127 -6.59 -9.66 7.08
C VAL A 127 -6.39 -11.07 6.54
N ASP A 128 -7.06 -12.03 7.16
CA ASP A 128 -7.24 -13.37 6.61
C ASP A 128 -8.36 -13.32 5.55
N ARG A 129 -7.99 -13.42 4.29
CA ARG A 129 -8.94 -13.33 3.16
C ARG A 129 -9.71 -14.63 2.95
N SER A 130 -9.30 -15.72 3.58
CA SER A 130 -10.00 -17.02 3.55
C SER A 130 -11.10 -17.12 4.60
N ASN A 131 -11.01 -16.33 5.67
CA ASN A 131 -11.98 -16.29 6.76
C ASN A 131 -12.64 -14.91 6.86
N ARG A 132 -13.92 -14.84 6.49
CA ARG A 132 -14.68 -13.58 6.48
C ARG A 132 -14.85 -12.97 7.87
N GLU A 133 -15.08 -13.78 8.89
CA GLU A 133 -15.28 -13.32 10.26
C GLU A 133 -13.99 -12.76 10.85
N ALA A 134 -12.87 -13.49 10.69
CA ALA A 134 -11.56 -13.03 11.10
C ALA A 134 -11.15 -11.74 10.37
N ALA A 135 -11.44 -11.61 9.07
CA ALA A 135 -11.19 -10.39 8.32
C ALA A 135 -11.99 -9.20 8.86
N LEU A 136 -13.27 -9.40 9.17
CA LEU A 136 -14.12 -8.36 9.76
C LEU A 136 -13.66 -7.97 11.16
N ALA A 137 -13.28 -8.93 11.99
CA ALA A 137 -12.72 -8.69 13.33
C ALA A 137 -11.45 -7.84 13.26
N SER A 138 -10.52 -8.17 12.36
CA SER A 138 -9.28 -7.41 12.14
C SER A 138 -9.55 -5.97 11.70
N ILE A 139 -10.50 -5.76 10.78
CA ILE A 139 -10.91 -4.44 10.31
C ILE A 139 -11.57 -3.65 11.44
N ASN A 140 -12.45 -4.26 12.22
CA ASN A 140 -13.11 -3.61 13.35
C ASN A 140 -12.12 -3.19 14.44
N ALA A 141 -11.16 -4.05 14.78
CA ALA A 141 -10.12 -3.72 15.76
C ALA A 141 -9.23 -2.55 15.31
N ALA A 142 -9.13 -2.30 14.01
CA ALA A 142 -8.33 -1.21 13.48
C ALA A 142 -9.03 0.16 13.49
N LYS A 143 -10.35 0.23 13.68
CA LYS A 143 -11.14 1.47 13.60
C LYS A 143 -10.60 2.56 14.53
N GLN A 144 -10.17 2.20 15.73
CA GLN A 144 -9.64 3.14 16.73
C GLN A 144 -8.35 3.85 16.30
N ARG A 145 -7.67 3.33 15.27
CA ARG A 145 -6.42 3.91 14.72
C ARG A 145 -6.65 4.86 13.55
N ILE A 146 -7.89 4.91 13.04
CA ILE A 146 -8.24 5.70 11.85
C ILE A 146 -8.89 7.01 12.30
N VAL A 147 -8.04 7.87 12.87
CA VAL A 147 -8.40 9.16 13.48
C VAL A 147 -7.28 10.17 13.22
N ASP A 148 -7.52 11.43 13.49
CA ASP A 148 -6.54 12.53 13.48
C ASP A 148 -5.67 12.60 12.20
N GLY A 149 -6.34 12.49 11.04
CA GLY A 149 -5.68 12.52 9.73
C GLY A 149 -5.03 11.21 9.30
N THR A 150 -5.16 10.13 10.11
CA THR A 150 -4.79 8.78 9.69
C THR A 150 -5.93 8.17 8.90
N SER A 151 -5.66 7.76 7.68
CA SER A 151 -6.61 7.11 6.75
C SER A 151 -6.42 5.59 6.72
N VAL A 152 -7.30 4.90 6.01
CA VAL A 152 -7.14 3.47 5.71
C VAL A 152 -7.32 3.22 4.23
N LEU A 153 -6.47 2.40 3.63
CA LEU A 153 -6.50 2.10 2.21
C LEU A 153 -6.94 0.67 1.94
N PHE A 154 -7.94 0.56 1.07
CA PHE A 154 -8.47 -0.69 0.56
C PHE A 154 -8.29 -0.79 -0.95
N PHE A 155 -8.00 -2.00 -1.40
CA PHE A 155 -8.30 -2.43 -2.75
C PHE A 155 -9.62 -3.22 -2.69
N PRO A 156 -10.77 -2.60 -3.01
CA PRO A 156 -12.09 -3.21 -2.76
C PRO A 156 -12.33 -4.47 -3.60
N GLU A 157 -11.58 -4.65 -4.68
CA GLU A 157 -11.58 -5.88 -5.49
C GLU A 157 -11.07 -7.10 -4.70
N GLY A 158 -10.27 -6.88 -3.65
CA GLY A 158 -9.71 -7.91 -2.78
C GLY A 158 -8.55 -8.70 -3.39
N THR A 159 -8.28 -8.56 -4.67
CA THR A 159 -7.13 -9.14 -5.40
C THR A 159 -6.86 -8.31 -6.64
N ARG A 160 -5.70 -8.49 -7.26
CA ARG A 160 -5.33 -7.81 -8.52
C ARG A 160 -6.23 -8.26 -9.67
N SER A 161 -6.70 -7.30 -10.47
CA SER A 161 -7.29 -7.59 -11.77
C SER A 161 -6.17 -7.79 -12.79
N ARG A 162 -6.18 -8.92 -13.51
CA ARG A 162 -5.26 -9.19 -14.63
C ARG A 162 -5.89 -8.83 -15.97
N GLU A 163 -7.15 -8.46 -15.96
CA GLU A 163 -7.93 -8.02 -17.11
C GLU A 163 -8.12 -6.51 -16.97
N ASN A 164 -8.11 -5.75 -18.07
CA ASN A 164 -8.31 -4.30 -18.06
C ASN A 164 -9.75 -3.90 -17.70
N ARG A 165 -10.30 -4.49 -16.62
CA ARG A 165 -11.62 -4.18 -16.07
C ARG A 165 -11.65 -4.33 -14.56
N LEU A 166 -12.46 -3.52 -13.92
CA LEU A 166 -12.70 -3.59 -12.48
C LEU A 166 -13.42 -4.89 -12.12
N ARG A 167 -13.00 -5.51 -11.04
CA ARG A 167 -13.69 -6.64 -10.42
C ARG A 167 -14.80 -6.15 -9.49
N PRO A 168 -15.80 -6.98 -9.16
CA PRO A 168 -16.83 -6.63 -8.18
C PRO A 168 -16.21 -6.20 -6.84
N PHE A 169 -16.71 -5.11 -6.29
CA PHE A 169 -16.22 -4.54 -5.04
C PHE A 169 -16.77 -5.26 -3.82
N LYS A 170 -15.89 -5.59 -2.89
CA LYS A 170 -16.24 -6.11 -1.56
C LYS A 170 -16.74 -4.99 -0.66
N LYS A 171 -17.72 -5.28 0.19
CA LYS A 171 -18.41 -4.29 1.04
C LYS A 171 -17.56 -3.75 2.21
N GLY A 172 -16.38 -4.31 2.50
CA GLY A 172 -15.59 -4.00 3.69
C GLY A 172 -15.20 -2.52 3.84
N ALA A 173 -14.68 -1.92 2.75
CA ALA A 173 -14.30 -0.49 2.74
C ALA A 173 -15.52 0.41 3.00
N PHE A 174 -16.62 0.15 2.30
CA PHE A 174 -17.84 0.97 2.39
C PHE A 174 -18.50 0.87 3.77
N ARG A 175 -18.51 -0.31 4.38
CA ARG A 175 -18.97 -0.49 5.76
C ARG A 175 -18.10 0.29 6.73
N MET A 176 -16.79 0.23 6.59
CA MET A 176 -15.89 0.98 7.46
C MET A 176 -16.10 2.49 7.35
N ALA A 177 -16.35 3.00 6.13
CA ALA A 177 -16.67 4.41 5.92
C ALA A 177 -17.95 4.83 6.65
N LEU A 178 -19.01 4.02 6.56
CA LEU A 178 -20.27 4.26 7.27
C LEU A 178 -20.10 4.20 8.80
N ASP A 179 -19.41 3.16 9.30
CA ASP A 179 -19.22 2.94 10.73
C ASP A 179 -18.37 4.04 11.39
N LEU A 180 -17.41 4.61 10.67
CA LEU A 180 -16.54 5.69 11.15
C LEU A 180 -17.04 7.08 10.74
N GLN A 181 -18.11 7.17 9.94
CA GLN A 181 -18.60 8.42 9.36
C GLN A 181 -17.51 9.22 8.63
N LEU A 182 -16.60 8.49 7.93
CA LEU A 182 -15.52 9.08 7.18
C LEU A 182 -15.84 9.17 5.69
N PRO A 183 -15.36 10.22 5.01
CA PRO A 183 -15.50 10.34 3.57
C PRO A 183 -14.69 9.25 2.87
N ILE A 184 -15.23 8.79 1.74
CA ILE A 184 -14.53 7.89 0.82
C ILE A 184 -13.69 8.74 -0.12
N LEU A 185 -12.39 8.42 -0.22
CA LEU A 185 -11.49 9.01 -1.21
C LEU A 185 -11.23 7.98 -2.33
N PRO A 186 -11.89 8.11 -3.49
CA PRO A 186 -11.61 7.25 -4.63
C PRO A 186 -10.32 7.68 -5.33
N ILE A 187 -9.46 6.71 -5.62
CA ILE A 187 -8.21 6.90 -6.35
C ILE A 187 -8.19 5.93 -7.53
N THR A 188 -7.82 6.43 -8.70
CA THR A 188 -7.61 5.61 -9.89
C THR A 188 -6.12 5.55 -10.22
N ILE A 189 -5.58 4.34 -10.37
CA ILE A 189 -4.22 4.07 -10.82
C ILE A 189 -4.29 3.58 -12.26
N GLN A 190 -3.41 4.11 -13.12
CA GLN A 190 -3.28 3.72 -14.52
C GLN A 190 -1.81 3.44 -14.85
N GLY A 191 -1.55 2.56 -15.81
CA GLY A 191 -0.21 2.28 -16.36
C GLY A 191 0.68 1.36 -15.52
N THR A 192 0.24 0.86 -14.37
CA THR A 192 1.07 -0.02 -13.52
C THR A 192 1.09 -1.49 -13.98
N SER A 193 0.21 -1.88 -14.87
CA SER A 193 0.08 -3.24 -15.41
C SER A 193 0.76 -3.44 -16.77
N ASP A 194 1.23 -2.37 -17.41
CA ASP A 194 1.74 -2.36 -18.78
C ASP A 194 3.21 -2.81 -18.91
#